data_54f8e84eb16432a27365b7daf3dc237e
#
_entry.id   54f8e84eb16432a27365b7daf3dc237e
#
_cell.length_a   1.000
_cell.length_b   1.000
_cell.length_c   1.000
_cell.angle_alpha   90.00
_cell.angle_beta   90.00
_cell.angle_gamma   90.00
#
_symmetry.space_group_name_H-M   'P 1'
#
loop_
_entity.id
_entity.type
_entity.pdbx_description
1 polymer ?
#
loop_
_entity_poly.entity_id
_entity_poly.type
_entity_poly.pdbx_seq_one_letter_code
_entity_poly.pdbx_strand_id
1 'polypeptide(L)'
;LRGREFVMKDSYSFNIDDEGLNEAYMAHRAAYQRIFERLGLEIVIVTAQSGAMGGSRSEEFLHPTPIGEDTFVRSAGGYAANVEAVTTVVPEEIEITEDTPAAIVLDTPDSATIETLVERMNELHSEVTGGTLEASQTLKCFVGTVITPSGERKVFAVGVPGDRAVDLGRVEVNIGALLGIGGEVEVEAASEEDLKAYPQLVKGYIGPGLSLDAP
;
A
#
# COMPACT_ATOMS: atom_id res chain seq x y z
N LEU A 1 -14.61 -16.40 -10.61
CA LEU A 1 -15.33 -17.67 -10.68
C LEU A 1 -14.84 -18.62 -9.59
N ARG A 2 -15.53 -18.63 -8.45
CA ARG A 2 -15.25 -19.58 -7.38
C ARG A 2 -16.20 -20.77 -7.48
N GLY A 3 -15.63 -21.97 -7.64
CA GLY A 3 -16.39 -23.21 -7.49
C GLY A 3 -16.69 -23.47 -6.01
N ARG A 4 -17.69 -24.33 -5.74
CA ARG A 4 -17.98 -24.80 -4.38
C ARG A 4 -16.91 -25.78 -3.87
N GLU A 5 -16.22 -26.43 -4.77
CA GLU A 5 -15.19 -27.44 -4.51
C GLU A 5 -14.17 -27.41 -5.64
N PHE A 6 -12.89 -27.53 -5.30
CA PHE A 6 -11.80 -27.65 -6.25
C PHE A 6 -10.66 -28.46 -5.64
N VAL A 7 -9.85 -29.09 -6.50
CA VAL A 7 -8.72 -29.91 -6.09
C VAL A 7 -7.46 -29.02 -6.03
N MET A 8 -6.79 -29.06 -4.90
CA MET A 8 -5.46 -28.46 -4.72
C MET A 8 -4.40 -29.54 -4.58
N LYS A 9 -3.17 -29.17 -4.87
CA LYS A 9 -1.97 -29.93 -4.48
C LYS A 9 -1.05 -28.98 -3.73
N ASP A 10 -0.46 -29.49 -2.67
CA ASP A 10 0.61 -28.82 -1.94
C ASP A 10 1.92 -29.56 -2.18
N SER A 11 3.02 -28.81 -2.14
CA SER A 11 4.37 -29.35 -2.23
C SER A 11 5.30 -28.56 -1.34
N TYR A 12 5.92 -29.23 -0.41
CA TYR A 12 6.81 -28.63 0.59
C TYR A 12 8.20 -29.17 0.44
N SER A 13 9.21 -28.31 0.62
CA SER A 13 10.62 -28.73 0.70
C SER A 13 11.22 -28.28 2.02
N PHE A 14 12.15 -29.08 2.53
CA PHE A 14 12.91 -28.79 3.74
C PHE A 14 14.39 -28.89 3.39
N ASN A 15 15.12 -27.82 3.60
CA ASN A 15 16.51 -27.69 3.17
C ASN A 15 17.38 -27.30 4.36
N ILE A 16 18.65 -27.63 4.34
CA ILE A 16 19.61 -27.36 5.42
C ILE A 16 20.22 -25.96 5.32
N ASP A 17 20.15 -25.35 4.15
CA ASP A 17 20.72 -24.04 3.86
C ASP A 17 19.93 -23.31 2.76
N ASP A 18 20.26 -22.04 2.55
CA ASP A 18 19.62 -21.18 1.56
C ASP A 18 19.92 -21.61 0.11
N GLU A 19 21.06 -22.26 -0.15
CA GLU A 19 21.40 -22.75 -1.48
C GLU A 19 20.45 -23.89 -1.87
N GLY A 20 20.28 -24.87 -1.01
CA GLY A 20 19.35 -25.99 -1.21
C GLY A 20 17.89 -25.51 -1.29
N LEU A 21 17.52 -24.51 -0.49
CA LEU A 21 16.20 -23.87 -0.57
C LEU A 21 15.99 -23.23 -1.94
N ASN A 22 16.95 -22.47 -2.44
CA ASN A 22 16.86 -21.85 -3.75
C ASN A 22 16.79 -22.87 -4.90
N GLU A 23 17.56 -23.97 -4.82
CA GLU A 23 17.48 -25.07 -5.80
C GLU A 23 16.09 -25.69 -5.83
N ALA A 24 15.51 -26.00 -4.67
CA ALA A 24 14.16 -26.54 -4.55
C ALA A 24 13.11 -25.56 -5.09
N TYR A 25 13.24 -24.28 -4.76
CA TYR A 25 12.37 -23.22 -5.27
C TYR A 25 12.39 -23.15 -6.81
N MET A 26 13.58 -23.13 -7.40
CA MET A 26 13.72 -23.07 -8.85
C MET A 26 13.22 -24.34 -9.55
N ALA A 27 13.36 -25.51 -8.92
CA ALA A 27 12.79 -26.76 -9.42
C ALA A 27 11.25 -26.72 -9.43
N HIS A 28 10.62 -26.23 -8.36
CA HIS A 28 9.17 -26.01 -8.31
C HIS A 28 8.72 -25.00 -9.38
N ARG A 29 9.41 -23.89 -9.48
CA ARG A 29 9.12 -22.85 -10.49
C ARG A 29 9.13 -23.41 -11.92
N ALA A 30 10.17 -24.17 -12.27
CA ALA A 30 10.27 -24.81 -13.57
C ALA A 30 9.19 -25.90 -13.78
N ALA A 31 8.77 -26.59 -12.73
CA ALA A 31 7.68 -27.55 -12.80
C ALA A 31 6.34 -26.87 -13.08
N TYR A 32 6.03 -25.75 -12.41
CA TYR A 32 4.81 -24.96 -12.67
C TYR A 32 4.76 -24.46 -14.12
N GLN A 33 5.85 -23.89 -14.63
CA GLN A 33 5.91 -23.44 -16.02
C GLN A 33 5.58 -24.58 -17.00
N ARG A 34 6.18 -25.76 -16.83
CA ARG A 34 5.89 -26.94 -17.68
C ARG A 34 4.46 -27.43 -17.54
N ILE A 35 3.87 -27.37 -16.35
CA ILE A 35 2.46 -27.76 -16.13
C ILE A 35 1.54 -26.86 -16.93
N PHE A 36 1.68 -25.54 -16.79
CA PHE A 36 0.81 -24.60 -17.48
C PHE A 36 1.03 -24.60 -18.99
N GLU A 37 2.26 -24.74 -19.45
CA GLU A 37 2.58 -24.94 -20.87
C GLU A 37 1.87 -26.16 -21.46
N ARG A 38 1.91 -27.30 -20.76
CA ARG A 38 1.22 -28.54 -21.17
C ARG A 38 -0.29 -28.42 -21.18
N LEU A 39 -0.84 -27.56 -20.31
CA LEU A 39 -2.27 -27.24 -20.28
C LEU A 39 -2.67 -26.21 -21.34
N GLY A 40 -1.70 -25.64 -22.08
CA GLY A 40 -1.94 -24.60 -23.07
C GLY A 40 -2.37 -23.26 -22.46
N LEU A 41 -2.02 -23.02 -21.19
CA LEU A 41 -2.36 -21.76 -20.49
C LEU A 41 -1.20 -20.78 -20.63
N GLU A 42 -1.50 -19.59 -21.15
CA GLU A 42 -0.60 -18.46 -21.06
C GLU A 42 -0.57 -17.97 -19.62
N ILE A 43 0.63 -17.82 -19.06
CA ILE A 43 0.83 -17.35 -17.69
C ILE A 43 1.78 -16.17 -17.63
N VAL A 44 1.56 -15.32 -16.66
CA VAL A 44 2.50 -14.30 -16.21
C VAL A 44 2.96 -14.67 -14.80
N ILE A 45 4.27 -14.77 -14.59
CA ILE A 45 4.85 -14.97 -13.27
C ILE A 45 5.05 -13.61 -12.65
N VAL A 46 4.40 -13.38 -11.53
CA VAL A 46 4.41 -12.09 -10.83
C VAL A 46 5.07 -12.22 -9.47
N THR A 47 5.80 -11.21 -9.05
CA THR A 47 6.24 -11.08 -7.67
C THR A 47 5.02 -10.86 -6.79
N ALA A 48 4.93 -11.60 -5.69
CA ALA A 48 3.84 -11.55 -4.75
C ALA A 48 4.34 -11.30 -3.32
N GLN A 49 3.42 -11.02 -2.41
CA GLN A 49 3.69 -10.94 -0.99
C GLN A 49 3.71 -12.34 -0.37
N SER A 50 4.62 -12.56 0.57
CA SER A 50 4.73 -13.85 1.26
C SER A 50 3.63 -14.05 2.32
N GLY A 51 2.96 -12.98 2.74
CA GLY A 51 1.89 -13.00 3.74
C GLY A 51 2.34 -13.63 5.06
N ALA A 52 1.37 -14.26 5.73
CA ALA A 52 1.55 -14.94 7.02
C ALA A 52 2.60 -16.06 7.00
N MET A 53 2.90 -16.61 5.84
CA MET A 53 3.91 -17.67 5.71
C MET A 53 5.34 -17.13 5.82
N GLY A 54 5.53 -15.82 5.69
CA GLY A 54 6.83 -15.15 5.74
C GLY A 54 7.74 -15.50 4.56
N GLY A 55 9.00 -15.09 4.66
CA GLY A 55 10.01 -15.32 3.64
C GLY A 55 10.28 -14.11 2.76
N SER A 56 11.43 -14.13 2.09
CA SER A 56 11.91 -13.01 1.27
C SER A 56 11.50 -13.08 -0.20
N ARG A 57 10.87 -14.16 -0.63
CA ARG A 57 10.53 -14.40 -2.02
C ARG A 57 9.22 -15.16 -2.16
N SER A 58 8.31 -14.59 -2.93
CA SER A 58 7.04 -15.21 -3.33
C SER A 58 6.73 -14.87 -4.78
N GLU A 59 6.21 -15.86 -5.52
CA GLU A 59 5.77 -15.70 -6.90
C GLU A 59 4.40 -16.35 -7.09
N GLU A 60 3.57 -15.74 -7.91
CA GLU A 60 2.31 -16.30 -8.37
C GLU A 60 2.33 -16.50 -9.89
N PHE A 61 1.62 -17.52 -10.35
CA PHE A 61 1.49 -17.88 -11.76
C PHE A 61 0.09 -17.55 -12.21
N LEU A 62 -0.10 -16.35 -12.77
CA LEU A 62 -1.41 -15.83 -13.11
C LEU A 62 -1.72 -16.01 -14.59
N HIS A 63 -2.95 -16.44 -14.88
CA HIS A 63 -3.49 -16.46 -16.23
C HIS A 63 -4.26 -15.17 -16.50
N PRO A 64 -3.82 -14.32 -17.46
CA PRO A 64 -4.49 -13.05 -17.76
C PRO A 64 -5.91 -13.30 -18.27
N THR A 65 -6.89 -12.74 -17.57
CA THR A 65 -8.31 -12.84 -17.94
C THR A 65 -9.10 -11.64 -17.42
N PRO A 66 -10.10 -11.15 -18.16
CA PRO A 66 -10.92 -10.02 -17.70
C PRO A 66 -11.88 -10.35 -16.56
N ILE A 67 -12.02 -11.63 -16.20
CA ILE A 67 -12.90 -12.11 -15.13
C ILE A 67 -12.15 -12.63 -13.90
N GLY A 68 -10.83 -12.35 -13.82
CA GLY A 68 -10.00 -12.68 -12.65
C GLY A 68 -10.34 -11.82 -11.44
N GLU A 69 -9.97 -12.29 -10.26
CA GLU A 69 -10.16 -11.55 -8.99
C GLU A 69 -8.93 -10.70 -8.66
N ASP A 70 -7.73 -11.15 -9.04
CA ASP A 70 -6.48 -10.47 -8.75
C ASP A 70 -6.06 -9.53 -9.88
N THR A 71 -5.37 -8.47 -9.51
CA THR A 71 -4.81 -7.50 -10.44
C THR A 71 -3.30 -7.47 -10.31
N PHE A 72 -2.60 -7.47 -11.44
CA PHE A 72 -1.15 -7.32 -11.48
C PHE A 72 -0.73 -6.25 -12.49
N VAL A 73 0.46 -5.73 -12.31
CA VAL A 73 1.11 -4.82 -13.26
C VAL A 73 2.26 -5.51 -13.94
N ARG A 74 2.49 -5.18 -15.22
CA ARG A 74 3.70 -5.58 -15.93
C ARG A 74 4.24 -4.43 -16.78
N SER A 75 5.55 -4.36 -16.92
CA SER A 75 6.23 -3.42 -17.80
C SER A 75 6.73 -4.10 -19.08
N ALA A 76 7.00 -3.29 -20.11
CA ALA A 76 7.63 -3.76 -21.33
C ALA A 76 9.05 -4.35 -21.09
N GLY A 77 9.70 -3.96 -19.99
CA GLY A 77 11.02 -4.47 -19.57
C GLY A 77 10.97 -5.82 -18.84
N GLY A 78 9.79 -6.45 -18.70
CA GLY A 78 9.65 -7.78 -18.11
C GLY A 78 9.38 -7.79 -16.59
N TYR A 79 9.31 -6.63 -15.94
CA TYR A 79 8.86 -6.57 -14.55
C TYR A 79 7.37 -6.91 -14.47
N ALA A 80 7.01 -7.79 -13.52
CA ALA A 80 5.62 -8.12 -13.22
C ALA A 80 5.45 -8.37 -11.72
N ALA A 81 4.42 -7.79 -11.13
CA ALA A 81 4.11 -7.93 -9.70
C ALA A 81 2.62 -7.78 -9.44
N ASN A 82 2.11 -8.47 -8.43
CA ASN A 82 0.81 -8.16 -7.85
C ASN A 82 0.76 -6.73 -7.35
N VAL A 83 -0.44 -6.13 -7.32
CA VAL A 83 -0.61 -4.72 -6.93
C VAL A 83 -0.03 -4.46 -5.54
N GLU A 84 -0.21 -5.39 -4.59
CA GLU A 84 0.33 -5.27 -3.24
C GLU A 84 1.87 -5.36 -3.19
N ALA A 85 2.49 -6.08 -4.13
CA ALA A 85 3.94 -6.30 -4.19
C ALA A 85 4.68 -5.31 -5.08
N VAL A 86 3.97 -4.38 -5.73
CA VAL A 86 4.59 -3.38 -6.61
C VAL A 86 5.55 -2.50 -5.85
N THR A 87 6.78 -2.43 -6.32
CA THR A 87 7.75 -1.42 -5.89
C THR A 87 7.89 -0.33 -6.95
N THR A 88 7.91 0.91 -6.50
CA THR A 88 8.11 2.08 -7.36
C THR A 88 9.36 2.82 -6.91
N VAL A 89 10.00 3.52 -7.84
CA VAL A 89 11.10 4.41 -7.49
C VAL A 89 10.55 5.53 -6.60
N VAL A 90 11.23 5.76 -5.47
CA VAL A 90 10.93 6.91 -4.62
C VAL A 90 11.30 8.16 -5.40
N PRO A 91 10.42 9.17 -5.53
CA PRO A 91 10.76 10.44 -6.15
C PRO A 91 11.95 11.09 -5.43
N GLU A 92 12.74 11.85 -6.18
CA GLU A 92 13.79 12.67 -5.59
C GLU A 92 13.17 13.66 -4.59
N GLU A 93 13.85 13.87 -3.46
CA GLU A 93 13.44 14.86 -2.49
C GLU A 93 13.52 16.26 -3.10
N ILE A 94 12.47 17.04 -2.94
CA ILE A 94 12.48 18.44 -3.34
C ILE A 94 13.29 19.21 -2.32
N GLU A 95 14.40 19.82 -2.76
CA GLU A 95 15.23 20.65 -1.91
C GLU A 95 14.46 21.92 -1.53
N ILE A 96 14.26 22.13 -0.22
CA ILE A 96 13.69 23.37 0.30
C ILE A 96 14.82 24.39 0.38
N THR A 97 14.74 25.41 -0.43
CA THR A 97 15.72 26.50 -0.51
C THR A 97 15.20 27.75 0.22
N GLU A 98 16.08 28.76 0.40
CA GLU A 98 15.70 30.06 0.98
C GLU A 98 14.63 30.79 0.11
N ASP A 99 14.55 30.48 -1.19
CA ASP A 99 13.57 31.04 -2.10
C ASP A 99 12.21 30.31 -2.06
N THR A 100 12.11 29.20 -1.34
CA THR A 100 10.85 28.45 -1.18
C THR A 100 9.86 29.31 -0.39
N PRO A 101 8.65 29.61 -0.94
CA PRO A 101 7.67 30.42 -0.25
C PRO A 101 7.29 29.83 1.11
N ALA A 102 7.14 30.68 2.10
CA ALA A 102 6.66 30.25 3.41
C ALA A 102 5.23 29.68 3.31
N ALA A 103 4.95 28.67 4.11
CA ALA A 103 3.60 28.13 4.23
C ALA A 103 2.63 29.20 4.74
N ILE A 104 1.46 29.26 4.15
CA ILE A 104 0.36 30.17 4.55
C ILE A 104 -0.83 29.34 4.98
N VAL A 105 -1.61 29.88 5.93
CA VAL A 105 -2.86 29.26 6.38
C VAL A 105 -4.01 29.96 5.67
N LEU A 106 -4.86 29.17 5.04
CA LEU A 106 -6.05 29.63 4.33
C LEU A 106 -7.30 29.03 4.97
N ASP A 107 -8.37 29.79 5.00
CA ASP A 107 -9.67 29.32 5.49
C ASP A 107 -10.42 28.57 4.38
N THR A 108 -10.79 27.32 4.67
CA THR A 108 -11.47 26.44 3.73
C THR A 108 -12.73 25.86 4.38
N PRO A 109 -13.77 26.68 4.61
CA PRO A 109 -14.98 26.23 5.29
C PRO A 109 -15.70 25.13 4.49
N ASP A 110 -16.32 24.18 5.20
CA ASP A 110 -17.12 23.09 4.64
C ASP A 110 -16.35 22.18 3.63
N SER A 111 -15.05 22.00 3.84
CA SER A 111 -14.15 21.27 2.94
C SER A 111 -13.61 19.98 3.56
N ALA A 112 -14.49 19.14 4.11
CA ALA A 112 -14.09 17.90 4.79
C ALA A 112 -13.65 16.77 3.84
N THR A 113 -13.82 16.89 2.52
CA THR A 113 -13.37 15.96 1.50
C THR A 113 -12.39 16.61 0.54
N ILE A 114 -11.62 15.82 -0.20
CA ILE A 114 -10.68 16.35 -1.20
C ILE A 114 -11.44 17.12 -2.30
N GLU A 115 -12.58 16.60 -2.74
CA GLU A 115 -13.41 17.25 -3.75
C GLU A 115 -13.85 18.63 -3.29
N THR A 116 -14.45 18.72 -2.08
CA THR A 116 -14.90 20.00 -1.52
C THR A 116 -13.74 20.92 -1.18
N LEU A 117 -12.57 20.40 -0.78
CA LEU A 117 -11.37 21.20 -0.58
C LEU A 117 -10.90 21.83 -1.89
N VAL A 118 -10.80 21.03 -2.97
CA VAL A 118 -10.39 21.52 -4.29
C VAL A 118 -11.35 22.57 -4.83
N GLU A 119 -12.65 22.33 -4.73
CA GLU A 119 -13.68 23.31 -5.11
C GLU A 119 -13.50 24.62 -4.34
N ARG A 120 -13.38 24.54 -3.03
CA ARG A 120 -13.27 25.71 -2.16
C ARG A 120 -11.98 26.50 -2.38
N MET A 121 -10.86 25.80 -2.58
CA MET A 121 -9.58 26.41 -2.91
C MET A 121 -9.64 27.14 -4.25
N ASN A 122 -10.25 26.55 -5.26
CA ASN A 122 -10.40 27.15 -6.58
C ASN A 122 -11.36 28.37 -6.57
N GLU A 123 -12.40 28.32 -5.75
CA GLU A 123 -13.35 29.45 -5.60
C GLU A 123 -12.74 30.64 -4.84
N LEU A 124 -12.08 30.38 -3.72
CA LEU A 124 -11.67 31.41 -2.77
C LEU A 124 -10.21 31.83 -2.88
N HIS A 125 -9.35 30.95 -3.37
CA HIS A 125 -7.90 31.10 -3.26
C HIS A 125 -7.14 30.82 -4.56
N SER A 126 -7.80 30.90 -5.72
CA SER A 126 -7.17 30.63 -7.04
C SER A 126 -5.97 31.54 -7.34
N GLU A 127 -5.97 32.77 -6.82
CA GLU A 127 -4.84 33.70 -6.97
C GLU A 127 -3.60 33.20 -6.21
N VAL A 128 -3.80 32.55 -5.05
CA VAL A 128 -2.71 32.03 -4.22
C VAL A 128 -2.13 30.75 -4.81
N THR A 129 -2.97 29.88 -5.39
CA THR A 129 -2.54 28.62 -6.00
C THR A 129 -1.89 28.82 -7.38
N GLY A 130 -1.98 30.04 -7.94
CA GLY A 130 -1.44 30.35 -9.26
C GLY A 130 -2.22 29.70 -10.42
N GLY A 131 -3.43 29.24 -10.17
CA GLY A 131 -4.29 28.60 -11.15
C GLY A 131 -5.30 27.64 -10.52
N THR A 132 -5.77 26.69 -11.32
CA THR A 132 -6.70 25.65 -10.85
C THR A 132 -5.95 24.55 -10.11
N LEU A 133 -6.29 24.35 -8.86
CA LEU A 133 -5.79 23.23 -8.04
C LEU A 133 -6.51 21.95 -8.43
N GLU A 134 -5.77 20.86 -8.53
CA GLU A 134 -6.28 19.51 -8.75
C GLU A 134 -6.09 18.62 -7.51
N ALA A 135 -6.87 17.56 -7.39
CA ALA A 135 -6.80 16.63 -6.27
C ALA A 135 -5.38 16.02 -6.07
N SER A 136 -4.65 15.76 -7.17
CA SER A 136 -3.28 15.26 -7.15
C SER A 136 -2.27 16.20 -6.46
N GLN A 137 -2.60 17.50 -6.40
CA GLN A 137 -1.77 18.53 -5.76
C GLN A 137 -2.14 18.77 -4.29
N THR A 138 -3.07 18.02 -3.75
CA THR A 138 -3.46 18.06 -2.34
C THR A 138 -2.83 16.89 -1.58
N LEU A 139 -2.70 17.04 -0.25
CA LEU A 139 -2.28 15.97 0.64
C LEU A 139 -3.48 15.47 1.43
N LYS A 140 -3.77 14.18 1.32
CA LYS A 140 -4.77 13.48 2.11
C LYS A 140 -4.07 12.67 3.21
N CYS A 141 -4.43 12.89 4.47
CA CYS A 141 -3.94 12.13 5.59
C CYS A 141 -4.92 11.00 5.94
N PHE A 142 -4.48 9.76 5.79
CA PHE A 142 -5.19 8.58 6.28
C PHE A 142 -4.70 8.25 7.68
N VAL A 143 -5.61 7.99 8.60
CA VAL A 143 -5.29 7.52 9.95
C VAL A 143 -5.72 6.08 10.09
N GLY A 144 -4.78 5.24 10.45
CA GLY A 144 -4.99 3.81 10.67
C GLY A 144 -4.51 3.38 12.05
N THR A 145 -4.79 2.13 12.37
CA THR A 145 -4.31 1.45 13.57
C THR A 145 -3.57 0.20 13.16
N VAL A 146 -2.35 0.05 13.66
CA VAL A 146 -1.60 -1.19 13.59
C VAL A 146 -1.85 -2.01 14.84
N ILE A 147 -2.19 -3.28 14.66
CA ILE A 147 -2.39 -4.24 15.74
C ILE A 147 -1.18 -5.17 15.77
N THR A 148 -0.46 -5.15 16.87
CA THR A 148 0.74 -5.98 17.06
C THR A 148 0.36 -7.44 17.35
N PRO A 149 1.31 -8.40 17.21
CA PRO A 149 1.06 -9.80 17.60
C PRO A 149 0.66 -9.99 19.06
N SER A 150 0.99 -9.02 19.93
CA SER A 150 0.57 -9.01 21.34
C SER A 150 -0.83 -8.43 21.57
N GLY A 151 -1.50 -7.94 20.51
CA GLY A 151 -2.80 -7.27 20.59
C GLY A 151 -2.72 -5.79 20.96
N GLU A 152 -1.52 -5.20 21.07
CA GLU A 152 -1.36 -3.76 21.28
C GLU A 152 -1.78 -3.00 20.04
N ARG A 153 -2.52 -1.91 20.21
CA ARG A 153 -3.02 -1.04 19.14
C ARG A 153 -2.22 0.27 19.10
N LYS A 154 -1.68 0.61 17.94
CA LYS A 154 -0.91 1.83 17.73
C LYS A 154 -1.48 2.62 16.56
N VAL A 155 -1.84 3.87 16.79
CA VAL A 155 -2.34 4.76 15.74
C VAL A 155 -1.16 5.30 14.93
N PHE A 156 -1.35 5.37 13.61
CA PHE A 156 -0.41 5.96 12.67
C PHE A 156 -1.14 6.84 11.66
N ALA A 157 -0.42 7.72 10.99
CA ALA A 157 -0.92 8.51 9.89
C ALA A 157 -0.04 8.35 8.64
N VAL A 158 -0.68 8.23 7.47
CA VAL A 158 -0.01 8.18 6.17
C VAL A 158 -0.54 9.29 5.29
N GLY A 159 0.37 10.12 4.76
CA GLY A 159 0.05 11.13 3.77
C GLY A 159 0.13 10.55 2.35
N VAL A 160 -0.89 10.78 1.54
CA VAL A 160 -0.92 10.42 0.12
C VAL A 160 -1.49 11.59 -0.70
N PRO A 161 -1.16 11.71 -2.00
CA PRO A 161 -1.85 12.66 -2.87
C PRO A 161 -3.36 12.44 -2.83
N GLY A 162 -4.12 13.54 -2.91
CA GLY A 162 -5.57 13.51 -2.70
C GLY A 162 -6.35 12.67 -3.71
N ASP A 163 -5.80 12.47 -4.90
CA ASP A 163 -6.37 11.60 -5.95
C ASP A 163 -6.13 10.11 -5.73
N ARG A 164 -5.38 9.73 -4.67
CA ARG A 164 -5.01 8.34 -4.39
C ARG A 164 -5.71 7.80 -3.15
N ALA A 165 -5.87 6.50 -3.10
CA ALA A 165 -6.29 5.76 -1.91
C ALA A 165 -5.08 5.05 -1.28
N VAL A 166 -5.14 4.88 0.04
CA VAL A 166 -4.17 4.06 0.77
C VAL A 166 -4.56 2.60 0.59
N ASP A 167 -3.60 1.79 0.16
CA ASP A 167 -3.71 0.34 0.11
C ASP A 167 -3.24 -0.23 1.45
N LEU A 168 -4.16 -0.76 2.24
CA LEU A 168 -3.88 -1.25 3.59
C LEU A 168 -2.95 -2.46 3.57
N GLY A 169 -3.05 -3.36 2.59
CA GLY A 169 -2.16 -4.51 2.46
C GLY A 169 -0.70 -4.07 2.24
N ARG A 170 -0.49 -3.04 1.43
CA ARG A 170 0.86 -2.46 1.25
C ARG A 170 1.39 -1.76 2.50
N VAL A 171 0.51 -1.11 3.25
CA VAL A 171 0.89 -0.49 4.53
C VAL A 171 1.29 -1.59 5.52
N GLU A 172 0.48 -2.64 5.65
CA GLU A 172 0.69 -3.76 6.57
C GLU A 172 2.07 -4.40 6.40
N VAL A 173 2.47 -4.68 5.15
CA VAL A 173 3.78 -5.26 4.82
C VAL A 173 4.95 -4.40 5.30
N ASN A 174 4.81 -3.08 5.26
CA ASN A 174 5.93 -2.16 5.50
C ASN A 174 5.94 -1.56 6.90
N ILE A 175 4.76 -1.36 7.50
CA ILE A 175 4.64 -0.57 8.74
C ILE A 175 5.27 -1.28 9.94
N GLY A 176 5.22 -2.61 10.00
CA GLY A 176 5.85 -3.37 11.06
C GLY A 176 7.36 -3.09 11.13
N ALA A 177 8.03 -3.12 9.99
CA ALA A 177 9.46 -2.81 9.89
C ALA A 177 9.77 -1.35 10.25
N LEU A 178 8.96 -0.40 9.79
CA LEU A 178 9.12 1.03 10.07
C LEU A 178 8.96 1.35 11.56
N LEU A 179 8.04 0.67 12.24
CA LEU A 179 7.79 0.86 13.68
C LEU A 179 8.65 -0.03 14.57
N GLY A 180 9.52 -0.88 14.00
CA GLY A 180 10.36 -1.82 14.76
C GLY A 180 9.55 -2.92 15.47
N ILE A 181 8.37 -3.25 14.96
CA ILE A 181 7.51 -4.31 15.49
C ILE A 181 7.95 -5.64 14.89
N GLY A 182 8.34 -6.59 15.73
CA GLY A 182 8.65 -7.95 15.30
C GLY A 182 7.37 -8.78 15.09
N GLY A 183 7.37 -9.62 14.06
CA GLY A 183 6.23 -10.48 13.71
C GLY A 183 5.22 -9.79 12.78
N GLU A 184 4.16 -10.52 12.48
CA GLU A 184 3.09 -9.99 11.62
C GLU A 184 2.24 -8.98 12.36
N VAL A 185 1.85 -7.95 11.66
CA VAL A 185 0.93 -6.93 12.14
C VAL A 185 -0.33 -6.94 11.28
N GLU A 186 -1.43 -6.55 11.85
CA GLU A 186 -2.68 -6.29 11.13
C GLU A 186 -2.90 -4.79 11.06
N VAL A 187 -3.42 -4.30 9.94
CA VAL A 187 -3.66 -2.87 9.70
C VAL A 187 -5.11 -2.63 9.34
N GLU A 188 -5.74 -1.72 10.03
CA GLU A 188 -7.11 -1.29 9.75
C GLU A 188 -7.25 0.24 9.79
N ALA A 189 -8.36 0.77 9.29
CA ALA A 189 -8.70 2.17 9.50
C ALA A 189 -8.94 2.43 10.99
N ALA A 190 -8.40 3.52 11.53
CA ALA A 190 -8.59 3.86 12.93
C ALA A 190 -10.08 3.99 13.28
N SER A 191 -10.49 3.29 14.32
CA SER A 191 -11.84 3.34 14.84
C SER A 191 -12.09 4.64 15.62
N GLU A 192 -13.36 4.97 15.88
CA GLU A 192 -13.69 6.11 16.75
C GLU A 192 -13.09 5.97 18.15
N GLU A 193 -12.93 4.73 18.63
CA GLU A 193 -12.30 4.45 19.94
C GLU A 193 -10.81 4.76 19.90
N ASP A 194 -10.11 4.35 18.85
CA ASP A 194 -8.69 4.66 18.67
C ASP A 194 -8.46 6.17 18.63
N LEU A 195 -9.36 6.91 17.98
CA LEU A 195 -9.26 8.36 17.85
C LEU A 195 -9.61 9.15 19.12
N LYS A 196 -10.29 8.54 20.10
CA LYS A 196 -10.60 9.23 21.37
C LYS A 196 -9.37 9.70 22.14
N ALA A 197 -8.25 8.98 22.01
CA ALA A 197 -6.98 9.35 22.63
C ALA A 197 -6.29 10.55 21.91
N TYR A 198 -6.78 10.94 20.74
CA TYR A 198 -6.18 11.97 19.87
C TYR A 198 -7.21 13.02 19.46
N PRO A 199 -7.70 13.86 20.37
CA PRO A 199 -8.78 14.82 20.10
C PRO A 199 -8.41 15.86 19.03
N GLN A 200 -7.13 16.01 18.72
CA GLN A 200 -6.60 16.87 17.66
C GLN A 200 -6.84 16.28 16.25
N LEU A 201 -7.14 14.99 16.14
CA LEU A 201 -7.41 14.33 14.85
C LEU A 201 -8.89 14.45 14.48
N VAL A 202 -9.25 15.61 13.95
CA VAL A 202 -10.63 15.85 13.49
C VAL A 202 -10.80 15.28 12.08
N LYS A 203 -11.68 14.30 11.93
CA LYS A 203 -11.96 13.65 10.63
C LYS A 203 -12.32 14.70 9.55
N GLY A 204 -11.65 14.62 8.42
CA GLY A 204 -11.78 15.56 7.30
C GLY A 204 -10.83 16.77 7.37
N TYR A 205 -10.16 17.00 8.51
CA TYR A 205 -9.27 18.14 8.73
C TYR A 205 -7.90 17.74 9.30
N ILE A 206 -7.46 16.52 9.01
CA ILE A 206 -6.16 16.01 9.46
C ILE A 206 -5.11 16.40 8.43
N GLY A 207 -4.18 17.26 8.83
CA GLY A 207 -3.07 17.74 8.00
C GLY A 207 -1.70 17.23 8.47
N PRO A 208 -0.63 17.58 7.73
CA PRO A 208 0.74 17.27 8.13
C PRO A 208 1.13 18.08 9.37
N GLY A 209 2.11 17.57 10.13
CA GLY A 209 2.66 18.25 11.31
C GLY A 209 1.86 18.06 12.60
N LEU A 210 0.83 17.22 12.58
CA LEU A 210 0.14 16.82 13.80
C LEU A 210 0.98 15.75 14.51
N SER A 211 1.26 15.98 15.82
CA SER A 211 1.87 14.96 16.68
C SER A 211 0.83 13.87 16.99
N LEU A 212 1.26 12.61 16.88
CA LEU A 212 0.54 11.44 17.39
C LEU A 212 1.00 11.08 18.82
N ASP A 213 1.82 11.92 19.44
CA ASP A 213 2.11 11.75 20.85
C ASP A 213 0.82 11.97 21.65
N ALA A 214 0.47 11.00 22.49
CA ALA A 214 -0.66 11.16 23.39
C ALA A 214 -0.36 12.33 24.35
N PRO A 215 -1.35 13.15 24.69
CA PRO A 215 -1.18 14.27 25.60
C PRO A 215 -0.76 13.84 27.00
#